data_9b73102c32783ca82b882c9be7510fca
#
_entry.id   9b73102c32783ca82b882c9be7510fca
#
_cell.length_a   1.000
_cell.length_b   1.000
_cell.length_c   1.000
_cell.angle_alpha   90.00
_cell.angle_beta   90.00
_cell.angle_gamma   90.00
#
_symmetry.space_group_name_H-M   'P 1'
#
loop_
_entity.id
_entity.type
_entity.pdbx_description
1 polymer ?
#
loop_
_entity_poly.entity_id
_entity_poly.type
_entity_poly.pdbx_seq_one_letter_code
_entity_poly.pdbx_strand_id
1 'polypeptide(L)'
;MELTKEGQAALDIILKSAKDNGIDIKGGKIRRTSSRFCLGVEHGDYNGTELFGVGTDRFIWLAYKPNGTNKVRLFSGNFPDDGVVEFDLGNVPEPRSAQIAETWGRFPYGIEYILRREGYKLLQGIDGVLYGNIPGGGMSRSASLTLNLILSLFDANGIEVQEKNKIVDLAQAVENDYIGSPCGKLDQTMILFAREGMGTYYNPNDRSIEYLPIGSGASDFRIVVLDTGTDRPGLEKSTYAIRRAECEKLVSILQKADYDISCLADIKDETVYKKIIDEFGESHPDLCDRLRYIFNAQNRFYKMLEAWKAGNIETVGQIFRVDGIGLRNDYKISGPELETMCDIVRTVPGVLGERMLGGGDKGASGALVRAESVEAVKQAVDTAYPRSRPDFAEKYAFHICKVVDGVRLYEGLL
;
A
#
# COMPACT_ATOMS: atom_id res chain seq x y z
N MET A 1 6.42 26.81 4.02
CA MET A 1 5.49 26.09 3.09
C MET A 1 4.21 25.84 3.88
N GLU A 2 3.07 26.24 3.35
CA GLU A 2 1.78 26.13 4.08
C GLU A 2 1.19 24.72 3.94
N LEU A 3 0.50 24.28 4.99
CA LEU A 3 -0.26 23.03 4.98
C LEU A 3 -1.55 23.22 4.18
N THR A 4 -2.03 22.16 3.54
CA THR A 4 -3.40 22.12 3.01
C THR A 4 -4.42 22.18 4.15
N LYS A 5 -5.69 22.45 3.83
CA LYS A 5 -6.79 22.42 4.80
C LYS A 5 -6.85 21.11 5.61
N GLU A 6 -6.65 19.98 4.94
CA GLU A 6 -6.61 18.66 5.55
C GLU A 6 -5.36 18.46 6.42
N GLY A 7 -4.21 18.98 5.96
CA GLY A 7 -2.98 18.99 6.75
C GLY A 7 -3.11 19.82 8.02
N GLN A 8 -3.80 20.97 7.96
CA GLN A 8 -4.08 21.80 9.14
C GLN A 8 -5.02 21.06 10.12
N ALA A 9 -6.06 20.43 9.64
CA ALA A 9 -6.97 19.64 10.49
C ALA A 9 -6.23 18.48 11.18
N ALA A 10 -5.32 17.80 10.45
CA ALA A 10 -4.48 16.77 11.04
C ALA A 10 -3.53 17.32 12.12
N LEU A 11 -2.92 18.49 11.86
CA LEU A 11 -2.06 19.17 12.84
C LEU A 11 -2.82 19.54 14.11
N ASP A 12 -4.05 20.04 14.00
CA ASP A 12 -4.88 20.41 15.15
C ASP A 12 -5.18 19.19 16.05
N ILE A 13 -5.46 18.03 15.44
CA ILE A 13 -5.64 16.75 16.14
C ILE A 13 -4.33 16.34 16.83
N ILE A 14 -3.19 16.43 16.15
CA ILE A 14 -1.87 16.09 16.67
C ILE A 14 -1.51 16.97 17.85
N LEU A 15 -1.69 18.28 17.76
CA LEU A 15 -1.39 19.23 18.84
C LEU A 15 -2.27 18.97 20.08
N LYS A 16 -3.56 18.72 19.88
CA LYS A 16 -4.46 18.33 20.96
C LYS A 16 -4.00 17.02 21.63
N SER A 17 -3.73 15.99 20.83
CA SER A 17 -3.28 14.69 21.34
C SER A 17 -1.94 14.78 22.09
N ALA A 18 -1.01 15.60 21.61
CA ALA A 18 0.27 15.85 22.28
C ALA A 18 0.06 16.46 23.67
N LYS A 19 -0.80 17.48 23.76
CA LYS A 19 -1.14 18.12 25.02
C LYS A 19 -1.82 17.15 26.00
N ASP A 20 -2.80 16.40 25.52
CA ASP A 20 -3.61 15.49 26.35
C ASP A 20 -2.78 14.33 26.92
N ASN A 21 -1.71 13.91 26.20
CA ASN A 21 -0.83 12.80 26.59
C ASN A 21 0.56 13.24 27.13
N GLY A 22 0.79 14.54 27.33
CA GLY A 22 2.04 15.06 27.87
C GLY A 22 3.28 14.76 27.01
N ILE A 23 3.11 14.77 25.67
CA ILE A 23 4.21 14.56 24.71
C ILE A 23 4.69 15.92 24.19
N ASP A 24 5.96 16.24 24.42
CA ASP A 24 6.55 17.51 23.95
C ASP A 24 7.04 17.41 22.52
N ILE A 25 6.30 18.02 21.60
CA ILE A 25 6.67 18.15 20.19
C ILE A 25 7.03 19.58 19.79
N LYS A 26 7.07 20.51 20.72
CA LYS A 26 7.34 21.94 20.44
C LYS A 26 8.75 22.13 19.86
N GLY A 27 8.82 22.86 18.74
CA GLY A 27 10.06 23.07 17.97
C GLY A 27 10.56 21.85 17.24
N GLY A 28 9.76 20.80 17.15
CA GLY A 28 10.02 19.61 16.34
C GLY A 28 9.70 19.80 14.86
N LYS A 29 9.59 18.68 14.16
CA LYS A 29 9.30 18.62 12.72
C LYS A 29 8.01 17.81 12.46
N ILE A 30 7.41 18.01 11.30
CA ILE A 30 6.30 17.18 10.83
C ILE A 30 6.73 16.44 9.58
N ARG A 31 6.61 15.12 9.59
CA ARG A 31 6.75 14.29 8.39
C ARG A 31 5.41 13.79 7.92
N ARG A 32 5.16 13.93 6.62
CA ARG A 32 3.98 13.38 5.95
C ARG A 32 4.39 12.28 4.99
N THR A 33 3.72 11.14 5.03
CA THR A 33 3.82 10.07 4.03
C THR A 33 2.46 9.82 3.40
N SER A 34 2.45 9.62 2.07
CA SER A 34 1.23 9.34 1.32
C SER A 34 0.78 7.90 1.43
N SER A 35 -0.39 7.63 0.93
CA SER A 35 -0.83 6.32 0.49
C SER A 35 -0.45 6.12 -0.99
N ARG A 36 -0.83 4.98 -1.56
CA ARG A 36 -0.62 4.67 -2.98
C ARG A 36 -1.87 4.10 -3.63
N PHE A 37 -1.94 4.25 -4.96
CA PHE A 37 -2.89 3.56 -5.82
C PHE A 37 -2.11 2.75 -6.85
N CYS A 38 -2.17 1.42 -6.76
CA CYS A 38 -1.52 0.54 -7.74
C CYS A 38 -2.37 0.51 -9.02
N LEU A 39 -1.75 0.80 -10.15
CA LEU A 39 -2.37 0.66 -11.47
C LEU A 39 -2.08 -0.72 -12.07
N GLY A 40 -0.88 -1.27 -11.84
CA GLY A 40 -0.46 -2.60 -12.31
C GLY A 40 0.93 -2.98 -11.74
N VAL A 41 1.25 -4.22 -11.48
CA VAL A 41 0.40 -5.41 -11.37
C VAL A 41 0.09 -5.63 -9.89
N GLU A 42 -1.18 -5.71 -9.50
CA GLU A 42 -1.50 -6.01 -8.10
C GLU A 42 -1.10 -7.46 -7.80
N HIS A 43 -0.53 -7.73 -6.62
CA HIS A 43 0.10 -9.02 -6.28
C HIS A 43 1.29 -9.42 -7.17
N GLY A 44 1.78 -8.51 -8.01
CA GLY A 44 2.91 -8.76 -8.90
C GLY A 44 4.27 -8.71 -8.22
N ASP A 45 4.40 -7.92 -7.17
CA ASP A 45 5.67 -7.59 -6.49
C ASP A 45 6.42 -8.82 -5.93
N TYR A 46 5.73 -9.74 -5.28
CA TYR A 46 6.33 -10.99 -4.81
C TYR A 46 6.36 -12.11 -5.88
N ASN A 47 5.74 -11.85 -7.03
CA ASN A 47 5.81 -12.70 -8.21
C ASN A 47 6.84 -12.22 -9.24
N GLY A 48 7.55 -11.11 -8.97
CA GLY A 48 8.64 -10.59 -9.79
C GLY A 48 8.21 -9.74 -10.99
N THR A 49 6.95 -9.29 -11.08
CA THR A 49 6.51 -8.41 -12.17
C THR A 49 7.02 -6.98 -11.96
N GLU A 50 7.11 -6.24 -13.05
CA GLU A 50 7.21 -4.80 -13.00
C GLU A 50 5.95 -4.17 -12.40
N LEU A 51 6.08 -2.96 -11.83
CA LEU A 51 5.02 -2.30 -11.08
C LEU A 51 4.79 -0.88 -11.57
N PHE A 52 3.53 -0.44 -11.53
CA PHE A 52 3.14 0.92 -11.87
C PHE A 52 2.04 1.42 -10.97
N GLY A 53 2.20 2.65 -10.47
CA GLY A 53 1.21 3.26 -9.57
C GLY A 53 1.48 4.72 -9.32
N VAL A 54 0.67 5.32 -8.45
CA VAL A 54 0.75 6.72 -8.07
C VAL A 54 0.64 6.89 -6.55
N GLY A 55 1.23 7.93 -6.00
CA GLY A 55 0.97 8.38 -4.63
C GLY A 55 -0.39 9.09 -4.56
N THR A 56 -1.12 8.93 -3.45
CA THR A 56 -2.43 9.56 -3.25
C THR A 56 -2.48 10.45 -2.02
N ASP A 57 -3.36 11.46 -2.04
CA ASP A 57 -3.55 12.44 -0.98
C ASP A 57 -4.31 11.90 0.25
N ARG A 58 -4.03 10.67 0.62
CA ARG A 58 -4.34 10.08 1.92
C ARG A 58 -3.02 9.88 2.64
N PHE A 59 -2.93 10.37 3.87
CA PHE A 59 -1.63 10.57 4.51
C PHE A 59 -1.58 10.01 5.93
N ILE A 60 -0.35 9.78 6.37
CA ILE A 60 0.02 9.77 7.78
C ILE A 60 0.92 10.98 8.04
N TRP A 61 0.58 11.77 9.04
CA TRP A 61 1.42 12.84 9.59
C TRP A 61 2.00 12.38 10.93
N LEU A 62 3.27 12.60 11.11
CA LEU A 62 3.98 12.43 12.38
C LEU A 62 4.65 13.76 12.74
N ALA A 63 4.18 14.36 13.82
CA ALA A 63 4.94 15.41 14.49
C ALA A 63 5.91 14.75 15.49
N TYR A 64 7.19 15.09 15.41
CA TYR A 64 8.22 14.46 16.22
C TYR A 64 9.34 15.41 16.57
N LYS A 65 10.01 15.09 17.67
CA LYS A 65 11.16 15.82 18.18
C LYS A 65 12.18 14.84 18.78
N PRO A 66 13.46 14.95 18.47
CA PRO A 66 14.51 14.26 19.22
C PRO A 66 14.43 14.66 20.69
N ASN A 67 14.47 13.69 21.60
CA ASN A 67 14.28 13.96 23.03
C ASN A 67 15.57 13.85 23.87
N GLY A 68 16.71 13.60 23.23
CA GLY A 68 18.03 13.52 23.88
C GLY A 68 18.17 12.32 24.84
N THR A 69 17.25 11.39 24.82
CA THR A 69 17.25 10.17 25.64
C THR A 69 17.28 8.93 24.78
N ASN A 70 17.43 7.76 25.38
CA ASN A 70 17.28 6.47 24.67
C ASN A 70 15.83 6.00 24.54
N LYS A 71 14.85 6.83 24.91
CA LYS A 71 13.43 6.45 24.90
C LYS A 71 12.74 6.90 23.61
N VAL A 72 11.91 6.03 23.07
CA VAL A 72 10.92 6.37 22.04
C VAL A 72 9.56 6.46 22.71
N ARG A 73 8.85 7.59 22.55
CA ARG A 73 7.51 7.82 23.09
C ARG A 73 6.60 8.30 21.99
N LEU A 74 5.64 7.49 21.61
CA LEU A 74 4.74 7.73 20.48
C LEU A 74 3.29 7.57 20.88
N PHE A 75 2.43 8.47 20.42
CA PHE A 75 0.98 8.36 20.55
C PHE A 75 0.32 8.38 19.17
N SER A 76 -0.70 7.55 18.98
CA SER A 76 -1.49 7.53 17.75
C SER A 76 -2.89 8.06 17.99
N GLY A 77 -3.24 9.17 17.33
CA GLY A 77 -4.60 9.71 17.35
C GLY A 77 -5.63 8.82 16.64
N ASN A 78 -5.18 7.81 15.88
CA ASN A 78 -6.07 6.81 15.29
C ASN A 78 -6.34 5.60 16.20
N PHE A 79 -5.50 5.38 17.21
CA PHE A 79 -5.59 4.29 18.18
C PHE A 79 -5.43 4.82 19.61
N PRO A 80 -6.33 5.71 20.07
CA PRO A 80 -6.17 6.38 21.37
C PRO A 80 -6.24 5.40 22.54
N ASP A 81 -6.96 4.31 22.40
CA ASP A 81 -7.15 3.31 23.46
C ASP A 81 -5.86 2.51 23.75
N ASP A 82 -4.92 2.44 22.79
CA ASP A 82 -3.61 1.80 22.99
C ASP A 82 -2.67 2.65 23.86
N GLY A 83 -3.04 3.92 24.13
CA GLY A 83 -2.23 4.84 24.94
C GLY A 83 -0.91 5.24 24.29
N VAL A 84 0.06 5.65 25.11
CA VAL A 84 1.41 5.99 24.66
C VAL A 84 2.25 4.72 24.54
N VAL A 85 2.77 4.47 23.35
CA VAL A 85 3.78 3.42 23.11
C VAL A 85 5.14 3.97 23.55
N GLU A 86 5.71 3.41 24.60
CA GLU A 86 7.00 3.82 25.16
C GLU A 86 7.95 2.64 25.29
N PHE A 87 9.20 2.80 24.86
CA PHE A 87 10.26 1.80 25.01
C PHE A 87 11.66 2.42 24.98
N ASP A 88 12.64 1.71 25.52
CA ASP A 88 14.05 2.06 25.41
C ASP A 88 14.65 1.46 24.12
N LEU A 89 15.48 2.24 23.42
CA LEU A 89 16.27 1.73 22.29
C LEU A 89 17.12 0.52 22.75
N GLY A 90 17.10 -0.55 21.96
CA GLY A 90 17.74 -1.82 22.29
C GLY A 90 16.93 -2.74 23.19
N ASN A 91 15.74 -2.34 23.65
CA ASN A 91 14.89 -3.13 24.52
C ASN A 91 13.45 -3.16 24.01
N VAL A 92 13.22 -3.93 22.94
CA VAL A 92 11.90 -4.13 22.32
C VAL A 92 11.51 -5.60 22.39
N PRO A 93 10.23 -5.94 22.33
CA PRO A 93 9.76 -7.32 22.31
C PRO A 93 10.38 -8.13 21.16
N GLU A 94 10.52 -9.43 21.35
CA GLU A 94 11.01 -10.34 20.30
C GLU A 94 10.02 -10.42 19.12
N PRO A 95 10.54 -10.65 17.89
CA PRO A 95 9.72 -10.79 16.70
C PRO A 95 8.61 -11.82 16.87
N ARG A 96 7.41 -11.51 16.37
CA ARG A 96 6.24 -12.40 16.37
C ARG A 96 5.78 -12.87 17.76
N SER A 97 6.24 -12.23 18.81
CA SER A 97 5.82 -12.55 20.18
C SER A 97 4.36 -12.12 20.44
N ALA A 98 3.73 -12.75 21.44
CA ALA A 98 2.37 -12.40 21.84
C ALA A 98 2.24 -10.94 22.31
N GLN A 99 3.32 -10.33 22.80
CA GLN A 99 3.35 -8.94 23.27
C GLN A 99 3.12 -7.90 22.17
N ILE A 100 3.37 -8.27 20.89
CA ILE A 100 3.21 -7.35 19.75
C ILE A 100 1.95 -7.62 18.92
N ALA A 101 1.21 -8.69 19.22
CA ALA A 101 0.24 -9.29 18.29
C ALA A 101 -0.94 -8.36 17.92
N GLU A 102 -1.37 -7.46 18.80
CA GLU A 102 -2.65 -6.74 18.66
C GLU A 102 -2.54 -5.23 18.78
N THR A 103 -1.34 -4.66 18.95
CA THR A 103 -1.15 -3.22 19.07
C THR A 103 -0.47 -2.61 17.85
N TRP A 104 -0.74 -1.33 17.57
CA TRP A 104 0.01 -0.61 16.54
C TRP A 104 1.49 -0.43 16.92
N GLY A 105 1.82 -0.55 18.21
CA GLY A 105 3.18 -0.52 18.76
C GLY A 105 4.13 -1.51 18.13
N ARG A 106 3.62 -2.60 17.54
CA ARG A 106 4.43 -3.56 16.78
C ARG A 106 5.25 -2.93 15.63
N PHE A 107 4.79 -1.81 15.07
CA PHE A 107 5.53 -1.09 14.03
C PHE A 107 6.74 -0.36 14.59
N PRO A 108 6.64 0.56 15.56
CA PRO A 108 7.83 1.21 16.14
C PRO A 108 8.79 0.21 16.80
N TYR A 109 8.32 -0.83 17.48
CA TYR A 109 9.19 -1.91 17.99
C TYR A 109 9.96 -2.60 16.87
N GLY A 110 9.26 -2.99 15.80
CA GLY A 110 9.87 -3.66 14.65
C GLY A 110 10.88 -2.79 13.92
N ILE A 111 10.61 -1.50 13.83
CA ILE A 111 11.54 -0.55 13.21
C ILE A 111 12.84 -0.49 14.03
N GLU A 112 12.78 -0.30 15.34
CA GLU A 112 13.97 -0.32 16.18
C GLU A 112 14.74 -1.63 16.04
N TYR A 113 14.06 -2.76 16.14
CA TYR A 113 14.66 -4.09 16.01
C TYR A 113 15.38 -4.27 14.67
N ILE A 114 14.72 -3.94 13.56
CA ILE A 114 15.27 -4.11 12.22
C ILE A 114 16.44 -3.12 11.98
N LEU A 115 16.30 -1.86 12.35
CA LEU A 115 17.38 -0.89 12.19
C LEU A 115 18.65 -1.33 12.96
N ARG A 116 18.49 -1.78 14.18
CA ARG A 116 19.59 -2.31 15.00
C ARG A 116 20.20 -3.58 14.39
N ARG A 117 19.37 -4.51 13.92
CA ARG A 117 19.82 -5.74 13.24
C ARG A 117 20.64 -5.42 11.97
N GLU A 118 20.22 -4.42 11.22
CA GLU A 118 20.89 -3.99 9.98
C GLU A 118 22.08 -3.03 10.24
N GLY A 119 22.48 -2.86 11.51
CA GLY A 119 23.69 -2.11 11.90
C GLY A 119 23.49 -0.60 12.02
N TYR A 120 22.28 -0.08 11.93
CA TYR A 120 22.00 1.34 12.18
C TYR A 120 21.99 1.61 13.68
N LYS A 121 22.85 2.55 14.11
CA LYS A 121 22.96 2.94 15.51
C LYS A 121 22.11 4.18 15.78
N LEU A 122 20.99 4.00 16.44
CA LEU A 122 20.20 5.11 16.97
C LEU A 122 20.82 5.59 18.28
N LEU A 123 21.17 6.87 18.35
CA LEU A 123 21.82 7.48 19.52
C LEU A 123 20.82 8.11 20.47
N GLN A 124 19.63 8.45 19.97
CA GLN A 124 18.54 9.03 20.73
C GLN A 124 17.18 8.62 20.17
N GLY A 125 16.19 8.60 21.05
CA GLY A 125 14.81 8.39 20.68
C GLY A 125 14.11 9.68 20.28
N ILE A 126 12.81 9.56 20.08
CA ILE A 126 11.92 10.66 19.73
C ILE A 126 10.68 10.68 20.61
N ASP A 127 10.17 11.85 20.87
CA ASP A 127 8.79 12.09 21.29
C ASP A 127 7.98 12.42 20.05
N GLY A 128 6.83 11.78 19.87
CA GLY A 128 6.03 12.03 18.67
C GLY A 128 4.56 11.66 18.78
N VAL A 129 3.75 12.37 17.98
CA VAL A 129 2.32 12.10 17.82
C VAL A 129 1.99 11.95 16.37
N LEU A 130 1.27 10.91 16.04
CA LEU A 130 0.84 10.64 14.68
C LEU A 130 -0.68 10.61 14.53
N TYR A 131 -1.12 11.02 13.35
CA TYR A 131 -2.50 10.93 12.91
C TYR A 131 -2.54 10.70 11.40
N GLY A 132 -3.50 9.93 10.93
CA GLY A 132 -3.66 9.66 9.50
C GLY A 132 -5.11 9.54 9.05
N ASN A 133 -5.33 9.80 7.76
CA ASN A 133 -6.61 9.64 7.08
C ASN A 133 -6.59 8.55 5.99
N ILE A 134 -5.60 7.65 6.03
CA ILE A 134 -5.55 6.51 5.12
C ILE A 134 -6.60 5.49 5.58
N PRO A 135 -7.48 5.01 4.68
CA PRO A 135 -8.44 3.94 4.97
C PRO A 135 -7.81 2.68 5.57
N GLY A 136 -8.60 1.92 6.30
CA GLY A 136 -8.14 0.76 7.07
C GLY A 136 -7.57 -0.41 6.26
N GLY A 137 -7.92 -0.52 4.98
CA GLY A 137 -7.44 -1.57 4.09
C GLY A 137 -7.33 -1.12 2.64
N GLY A 138 -6.50 -1.81 1.84
CA GLY A 138 -6.34 -1.57 0.41
C GLY A 138 -5.42 -0.40 0.02
N MET A 139 -5.07 0.49 0.95
CA MET A 139 -4.32 1.71 0.67
C MET A 139 -2.97 1.83 1.40
N SER A 140 -2.39 0.72 1.83
CA SER A 140 -1.01 0.64 2.35
C SER A 140 -0.72 1.51 3.57
N ARG A 141 -1.66 1.55 4.54
CA ARG A 141 -1.48 2.31 5.79
C ARG A 141 -0.23 1.86 6.56
N SER A 142 0.05 0.55 6.63
CA SER A 142 1.23 -0.01 7.31
C SER A 142 2.54 0.44 6.67
N ALA A 143 2.67 0.36 5.36
CA ALA A 143 3.87 0.80 4.65
C ALA A 143 4.11 2.30 4.80
N SER A 144 3.05 3.12 4.73
CA SER A 144 3.12 4.56 4.98
C SER A 144 3.61 4.89 6.38
N LEU A 145 3.07 4.20 7.41
CA LEU A 145 3.50 4.34 8.80
C LEU A 145 4.97 3.94 8.99
N THR A 146 5.35 2.79 8.46
CA THR A 146 6.71 2.25 8.60
C THR A 146 7.74 3.17 7.96
N LEU A 147 7.48 3.65 6.75
CA LEU A 147 8.35 4.62 6.06
C LEU A 147 8.45 5.93 6.83
N ASN A 148 7.33 6.45 7.35
CA ASN A 148 7.31 7.68 8.12
C ASN A 148 8.22 7.57 9.34
N LEU A 149 8.06 6.52 10.13
CA LEU A 149 8.82 6.31 11.36
C LEU A 149 10.31 6.05 11.09
N ILE A 150 10.67 5.21 10.09
CA ILE A 150 12.08 4.97 9.70
C ILE A 150 12.76 6.30 9.35
N LEU A 151 12.15 7.06 8.45
CA LEU A 151 12.71 8.33 7.99
C LEU A 151 12.80 9.37 9.11
N SER A 152 11.86 9.36 10.07
CA SER A 152 11.86 10.30 11.19
C SER A 152 12.92 9.93 12.24
N LEU A 153 13.12 8.64 12.51
CA LEU A 153 14.21 8.16 13.37
C LEU A 153 15.58 8.43 12.74
N PHE A 154 15.72 8.24 11.43
CA PHE A 154 16.95 8.60 10.73
C PHE A 154 17.25 10.09 10.79
N ASP A 155 16.26 10.94 10.51
CA ASP A 155 16.41 12.40 10.63
C ASP A 155 16.80 12.83 12.06
N ALA A 156 16.12 12.26 13.08
CA ALA A 156 16.42 12.56 14.49
C ALA A 156 17.85 12.15 14.90
N ASN A 157 18.45 11.20 14.21
CA ASN A 157 19.79 10.68 14.50
C ASN A 157 20.86 11.11 13.48
N GLY A 158 20.53 11.98 12.52
CA GLY A 158 21.45 12.45 11.49
C GLY A 158 21.94 11.34 10.56
N ILE A 159 21.12 10.29 10.37
CA ILE A 159 21.46 9.15 9.50
C ILE A 159 20.97 9.44 8.09
N GLU A 160 21.91 9.51 7.15
CA GLU A 160 21.61 9.65 5.72
C GLU A 160 21.74 8.30 5.01
N VAL A 161 20.73 7.94 4.25
CA VAL A 161 20.74 6.73 3.41
C VAL A 161 20.74 7.17 1.95
N GLN A 162 21.88 6.94 1.27
CA GLN A 162 22.07 7.35 -0.12
C GLN A 162 21.17 6.59 -1.08
N GLU A 163 20.99 5.30 -0.86
CA GLU A 163 20.16 4.43 -1.70
C GLU A 163 18.76 4.30 -1.11
N LYS A 164 17.79 5.01 -1.66
CA LYS A 164 16.38 4.93 -1.21
C LYS A 164 15.80 3.52 -1.23
N ASN A 165 16.24 2.67 -2.15
CA ASN A 165 15.83 1.27 -2.19
C ASN A 165 16.18 0.51 -0.90
N LYS A 166 17.23 0.90 -0.17
CA LYS A 166 17.55 0.33 1.15
C LYS A 166 16.46 0.65 2.19
N ILE A 167 15.83 1.82 2.10
CA ILE A 167 14.69 2.19 2.97
C ILE A 167 13.48 1.31 2.67
N VAL A 168 13.23 0.98 1.39
CA VAL A 168 12.19 0.01 1.00
C VAL A 168 12.47 -1.36 1.62
N ASP A 169 13.72 -1.83 1.55
CA ASP A 169 14.13 -3.12 2.13
C ASP A 169 13.93 -3.16 3.66
N LEU A 170 14.32 -2.08 4.34
CA LEU A 170 14.12 -1.95 5.79
C LEU A 170 12.63 -1.98 6.15
N ALA A 171 11.81 -1.23 5.43
CA ALA A 171 10.36 -1.19 5.68
C ALA A 171 9.69 -2.54 5.42
N GLN A 172 10.08 -3.26 4.36
CA GLN A 172 9.63 -4.62 4.10
C GLN A 172 10.06 -5.58 5.21
N ALA A 173 11.32 -5.49 5.68
CA ALA A 173 11.84 -6.35 6.73
C ALA A 173 11.08 -6.16 8.06
N VAL A 174 10.64 -4.95 8.39
CA VAL A 174 9.77 -4.72 9.55
C VAL A 174 8.49 -5.53 9.46
N GLU A 175 7.83 -5.53 8.31
CA GLU A 175 6.58 -6.27 8.12
C GLU A 175 6.84 -7.79 8.05
N ASN A 176 7.81 -8.24 7.28
CA ASN A 176 8.05 -9.67 7.03
C ASN A 176 8.74 -10.37 8.20
N ASP A 177 9.83 -9.81 8.71
CA ASP A 177 10.70 -10.50 9.66
C ASP A 177 10.24 -10.28 11.10
N TYR A 178 9.81 -9.06 11.44
CA TYR A 178 9.40 -8.74 12.80
C TYR A 178 7.92 -9.02 13.06
N ILE A 179 7.03 -8.48 12.23
CA ILE A 179 5.57 -8.63 12.39
C ILE A 179 5.13 -10.01 11.89
N GLY A 180 5.75 -10.52 10.84
CA GLY A 180 5.38 -11.77 10.18
C GLY A 180 4.36 -11.60 9.05
N SER A 181 4.12 -10.36 8.61
CA SER A 181 3.21 -10.05 7.51
C SER A 181 3.95 -10.21 6.17
N PRO A 182 3.58 -11.18 5.32
CA PRO A 182 4.38 -11.56 4.15
C PRO A 182 4.16 -10.61 2.97
N CYS A 183 4.42 -9.31 3.12
CA CYS A 183 4.26 -8.34 2.04
C CYS A 183 5.40 -8.38 1.01
N GLY A 184 5.13 -7.91 -0.22
CA GLY A 184 6.15 -7.58 -1.21
C GLY A 184 6.70 -6.17 -1.02
N LYS A 185 7.22 -5.55 -2.09
CA LYS A 185 7.84 -4.20 -2.06
C LYS A 185 7.00 -3.13 -2.76
N LEU A 186 5.85 -3.48 -3.32
CA LEU A 186 5.00 -2.56 -4.09
C LEU A 186 4.66 -1.32 -3.26
N ASP A 187 4.11 -1.53 -2.09
CA ASP A 187 3.55 -0.47 -1.25
C ASP A 187 4.62 0.55 -0.84
N GLN A 188 5.73 0.06 -0.31
CA GLN A 188 6.84 0.89 0.14
C GLN A 188 7.48 1.65 -1.03
N THR A 189 7.66 0.98 -2.18
CA THR A 189 8.23 1.59 -3.39
C THR A 189 7.31 2.69 -3.92
N MET A 190 6.01 2.39 -4.11
CA MET A 190 5.05 3.36 -4.66
C MET A 190 4.84 4.58 -3.76
N ILE A 191 5.03 4.45 -2.44
CA ILE A 191 4.96 5.58 -1.51
C ILE A 191 6.27 6.37 -1.51
N LEU A 192 7.41 5.70 -1.32
CA LEU A 192 8.70 6.38 -1.16
C LEU A 192 9.12 7.16 -2.40
N PHE A 193 8.80 6.62 -3.58
CA PHE A 193 9.17 7.22 -4.86
C PHE A 193 8.05 8.03 -5.53
N ALA A 194 6.87 8.14 -4.94
CA ALA A 194 5.80 8.92 -5.55
C ALA A 194 6.19 10.39 -5.80
N ARG A 195 5.76 10.92 -6.94
CA ARG A 195 5.90 12.34 -7.32
C ARG A 195 4.56 12.90 -7.75
N GLU A 196 4.33 14.16 -7.39
CA GLU A 196 3.11 14.88 -7.77
C GLU A 196 2.94 14.89 -9.29
N GLY A 197 1.72 14.51 -9.75
CA GLY A 197 1.37 14.46 -11.17
C GLY A 197 2.04 13.37 -12.01
N MET A 198 2.81 12.44 -11.40
CA MET A 198 3.55 11.42 -12.11
C MET A 198 3.10 10.01 -11.73
N GLY A 199 3.03 9.13 -12.72
CA GLY A 199 3.06 7.69 -12.48
C GLY A 199 4.48 7.23 -12.12
N THR A 200 4.59 6.32 -11.18
CA THR A 200 5.87 5.70 -10.78
C THR A 200 5.93 4.29 -11.36
N TYR A 201 6.87 4.07 -12.26
CA TYR A 201 7.20 2.74 -12.79
C TYR A 201 8.41 2.19 -12.02
N TYR A 202 8.37 0.92 -11.68
CA TYR A 202 9.45 0.20 -11.00
C TYR A 202 9.75 -1.11 -11.71
N ASN A 203 11.05 -1.33 -12.01
CA ASN A 203 11.57 -2.57 -12.54
C ASN A 203 12.27 -3.36 -11.41
N PRO A 204 11.80 -4.54 -11.01
CA PRO A 204 12.42 -5.31 -9.92
C PRO A 204 13.79 -5.90 -10.29
N ASN A 205 14.13 -6.06 -11.58
CA ASN A 205 15.37 -6.69 -12.00
C ASN A 205 16.62 -5.83 -11.71
N ASP A 206 16.52 -4.52 -11.96
CA ASP A 206 17.60 -3.54 -11.72
C ASP A 206 17.24 -2.52 -10.64
N ARG A 207 15.99 -2.61 -10.09
CA ARG A 207 15.44 -1.72 -9.06
C ARG A 207 15.36 -0.26 -9.51
N SER A 208 15.29 -0.04 -10.83
CA SER A 208 15.18 1.29 -11.41
C SER A 208 13.76 1.87 -11.23
N ILE A 209 13.70 3.19 -11.12
CA ILE A 209 12.47 3.98 -11.05
C ILE A 209 12.41 4.90 -12.25
N GLU A 210 11.31 4.88 -12.96
CA GLU A 210 10.99 5.85 -14.00
C GLU A 210 9.71 6.62 -13.65
N TYR A 211 9.71 7.93 -13.93
CA TYR A 211 8.55 8.78 -13.71
C TYR A 211 7.84 9.05 -15.04
N LEU A 212 6.60 8.66 -15.11
CA LEU A 212 5.80 8.72 -16.34
C LEU A 212 4.66 9.74 -16.16
N PRO A 213 4.76 10.94 -16.74
CA PRO A 213 3.60 11.84 -16.78
C PRO A 213 2.51 11.21 -17.64
N ILE A 214 1.26 11.49 -17.31
CA ILE A 214 0.16 11.11 -18.20
C ILE A 214 0.23 11.93 -19.48
N GLY A 215 -0.02 11.30 -20.62
CA GLY A 215 0.01 11.97 -21.92
C GLY A 215 -1.03 13.12 -22.02
N SER A 216 -0.70 14.13 -22.79
CA SER A 216 -1.48 15.38 -22.92
C SER A 216 -2.88 15.20 -23.53
N GLY A 217 -3.18 14.03 -24.12
CA GLY A 217 -4.50 13.69 -24.66
C GLY A 217 -5.48 13.11 -23.67
N ALA A 218 -5.08 12.94 -22.40
CA ALA A 218 -5.94 12.35 -21.39
C ALA A 218 -7.17 13.20 -21.12
N SER A 219 -8.35 12.56 -21.14
CA SER A 219 -9.58 13.17 -20.65
C SER A 219 -9.48 13.39 -19.14
N ASP A 220 -10.20 14.41 -18.61
CA ASP A 220 -10.19 14.67 -17.16
C ASP A 220 -10.84 13.52 -16.40
N PHE A 221 -10.09 12.93 -15.48
CA PHE A 221 -10.50 11.78 -14.68
C PHE A 221 -10.14 11.96 -13.21
N ARG A 222 -10.72 11.13 -12.38
CA ARG A 222 -10.41 11.07 -10.95
C ARG A 222 -10.09 9.63 -10.56
N ILE A 223 -9.18 9.49 -9.62
CA ILE A 223 -8.94 8.27 -8.89
C ILE A 223 -9.92 8.27 -7.72
N VAL A 224 -10.75 7.24 -7.65
CA VAL A 224 -11.74 7.07 -6.58
C VAL A 224 -11.39 5.84 -5.78
N VAL A 225 -11.41 5.95 -4.47
CA VAL A 225 -11.25 4.84 -3.53
C VAL A 225 -12.57 4.61 -2.83
N LEU A 226 -13.01 3.37 -2.89
CA LEU A 226 -14.29 2.85 -2.38
C LEU A 226 -13.98 2.02 -1.15
N ASP A 227 -13.91 2.64 0.02
CA ASP A 227 -13.71 1.97 1.30
C ASP A 227 -14.98 1.21 1.69
N THR A 228 -14.87 -0.10 1.84
CA THR A 228 -16.01 -0.96 2.18
C THR A 228 -16.44 -0.84 3.64
N GLY A 229 -15.67 -0.19 4.49
CA GLY A 229 -15.91 -0.14 5.93
C GLY A 229 -15.58 -1.44 6.66
N THR A 230 -14.96 -2.41 5.97
CA THR A 230 -14.55 -3.67 6.58
C THR A 230 -13.20 -3.55 7.26
N ASP A 231 -13.08 -4.09 8.46
CA ASP A 231 -11.80 -4.27 9.13
C ASP A 231 -11.07 -5.48 8.55
N ARG A 232 -9.80 -5.29 8.18
CA ARG A 232 -8.95 -6.36 7.70
C ARG A 232 -7.92 -6.75 8.78
N PRO A 233 -7.82 -8.04 9.13
CA PRO A 233 -6.70 -8.52 9.93
C PRO A 233 -5.38 -8.31 9.19
N GLY A 234 -4.24 -8.46 9.87
CA GLY A 234 -2.93 -8.39 9.21
C GLY A 234 -2.82 -9.38 8.05
N LEU A 235 -1.92 -9.11 7.09
CA LEU A 235 -1.75 -9.97 5.90
C LEU A 235 -1.41 -11.42 6.28
N GLU A 236 -0.72 -11.61 7.40
CA GLU A 236 -0.36 -12.93 7.96
C GLU A 236 -1.56 -13.80 8.33
N LYS A 237 -2.73 -13.18 8.54
CA LYS A 237 -4.00 -13.85 8.91
C LYS A 237 -5.04 -13.80 7.79
N SER A 238 -4.64 -13.46 6.56
CA SER A 238 -5.54 -13.25 5.42
C SER A 238 -5.26 -14.21 4.29
N THR A 239 -6.16 -14.25 3.30
CA THR A 239 -5.99 -15.00 2.06
C THR A 239 -4.73 -14.59 1.28
N TYR A 240 -4.20 -13.40 1.51
CA TYR A 240 -2.93 -12.94 0.94
C TYR A 240 -1.77 -13.92 1.20
N ALA A 241 -1.59 -14.35 2.45
CA ALA A 241 -0.54 -15.30 2.81
C ALA A 241 -0.72 -16.64 2.08
N ILE A 242 -1.97 -17.10 1.92
CA ILE A 242 -2.29 -18.33 1.18
C ILE A 242 -1.90 -18.17 -0.29
N ARG A 243 -2.28 -17.07 -0.94
CA ARG A 243 -2.00 -16.82 -2.37
C ARG A 243 -0.50 -16.76 -2.64
N ARG A 244 0.25 -16.07 -1.76
CA ARG A 244 1.70 -16.03 -1.87
C ARG A 244 2.32 -17.44 -1.76
N ALA A 245 1.92 -18.21 -0.76
CA ALA A 245 2.41 -19.58 -0.58
C ALA A 245 2.05 -20.48 -1.77
N GLU A 246 0.88 -20.31 -2.40
CA GLU A 246 0.49 -21.03 -3.61
C GLU A 246 1.41 -20.69 -4.80
N CYS A 247 1.76 -19.42 -5.00
CA CYS A 247 2.69 -19.01 -6.04
C CYS A 247 4.10 -19.59 -5.81
N GLU A 248 4.63 -19.47 -4.59
CA GLU A 248 5.92 -20.02 -4.21
C GLU A 248 5.96 -21.57 -4.38
N LYS A 249 4.86 -22.25 -4.04
CA LYS A 249 4.70 -23.68 -4.26
C LYS A 249 4.75 -24.05 -5.74
N LEU A 250 4.06 -23.30 -6.60
CA LEU A 250 4.11 -23.56 -8.05
C LEU A 250 5.52 -23.38 -8.60
N VAL A 251 6.22 -22.29 -8.21
CA VAL A 251 7.63 -22.10 -8.61
C VAL A 251 8.48 -23.31 -8.21
N SER A 252 8.34 -23.80 -6.97
CA SER A 252 9.08 -24.99 -6.52
C SER A 252 8.75 -26.25 -7.29
N ILE A 253 7.49 -26.46 -7.71
CA ILE A 253 7.07 -27.58 -8.55
C ILE A 253 7.72 -27.48 -9.94
N LEU A 254 7.66 -26.30 -10.56
CA LEU A 254 8.22 -26.06 -11.88
C LEU A 254 9.74 -26.21 -11.91
N GLN A 255 10.44 -25.71 -10.87
CA GLN A 255 11.90 -25.95 -10.75
C GLN A 255 12.27 -27.43 -10.67
N LYS A 256 11.47 -28.24 -9.96
CA LYS A 256 11.68 -29.71 -9.90
C LYS A 256 11.38 -30.40 -11.24
N ALA A 257 10.65 -29.76 -12.12
CA ALA A 257 10.37 -30.21 -13.48
C ALA A 257 11.30 -29.55 -14.53
N ASP A 258 12.48 -29.10 -14.09
CA ASP A 258 13.56 -28.52 -14.89
C ASP A 258 13.17 -27.22 -15.64
N TYR A 259 12.19 -26.47 -15.14
CA TYR A 259 11.96 -25.10 -15.60
C TYR A 259 12.94 -24.14 -14.90
N ASP A 260 13.70 -23.37 -15.66
CA ASP A 260 14.65 -22.37 -15.15
C ASP A 260 13.93 -21.06 -14.82
N ILE A 261 13.30 -20.99 -13.67
CA ILE A 261 12.57 -19.83 -13.16
C ILE A 261 12.87 -19.59 -11.68
N SER A 262 12.83 -18.35 -11.25
CA SER A 262 12.91 -17.93 -9.84
C SER A 262 11.59 -17.37 -9.30
N CYS A 263 10.73 -16.91 -10.18
CA CYS A 263 9.40 -16.39 -9.86
C CYS A 263 8.43 -16.62 -11.04
N LEU A 264 7.12 -16.39 -10.84
CA LEU A 264 6.14 -16.60 -11.89
C LEU A 264 6.29 -15.61 -13.06
N ALA A 265 6.82 -14.42 -12.82
CA ALA A 265 7.06 -13.42 -13.87
C ALA A 265 8.19 -13.80 -14.85
N ASP A 266 9.01 -14.79 -14.53
CA ASP A 266 10.01 -15.33 -15.46
C ASP A 266 9.37 -16.07 -16.65
N ILE A 267 8.11 -16.50 -16.50
CA ILE A 267 7.32 -17.14 -17.56
C ILE A 267 6.74 -16.03 -18.46
N LYS A 268 7.49 -15.67 -19.51
CA LYS A 268 7.11 -14.61 -20.47
C LYS A 268 6.67 -15.17 -21.83
N ASP A 269 7.15 -16.35 -22.18
CA ASP A 269 6.83 -16.99 -23.45
C ASP A 269 5.48 -17.72 -23.37
N GLU A 270 4.59 -17.44 -24.34
CA GLU A 270 3.25 -18.02 -24.38
C GLU A 270 3.29 -19.54 -24.61
N THR A 271 4.29 -20.06 -25.32
CA THR A 271 4.44 -21.51 -25.57
C THR A 271 4.82 -22.22 -24.27
N VAL A 272 5.75 -21.64 -23.49
CA VAL A 272 6.14 -22.14 -22.17
C VAL A 272 4.94 -22.10 -21.22
N TYR A 273 4.22 -20.98 -21.20
CA TYR A 273 3.00 -20.85 -20.38
C TYR A 273 1.97 -21.94 -20.70
N LYS A 274 1.64 -22.13 -22.00
CA LYS A 274 0.68 -23.17 -22.43
C LYS A 274 1.14 -24.56 -22.03
N LYS A 275 2.43 -24.88 -22.25
CA LYS A 275 3.01 -26.15 -21.84
C LYS A 275 2.83 -26.41 -20.34
N ILE A 276 3.07 -25.40 -19.48
CA ILE A 276 2.89 -25.51 -18.03
C ILE A 276 1.42 -25.78 -17.71
N ILE A 277 0.49 -25.05 -18.32
CA ILE A 277 -0.94 -25.25 -18.09
C ILE A 277 -1.39 -26.64 -18.52
N ASP A 278 -0.92 -27.15 -19.66
CA ASP A 278 -1.25 -28.50 -20.15
C ASP A 278 -0.67 -29.58 -19.25
N GLU A 279 0.55 -29.39 -18.71
CA GLU A 279 1.24 -30.37 -17.89
C GLU A 279 0.72 -30.41 -16.44
N PHE A 280 0.44 -29.25 -15.86
CA PHE A 280 0.14 -29.12 -14.42
C PHE A 280 -1.30 -28.70 -14.12
N GLY A 281 -2.10 -28.26 -15.12
CA GLY A 281 -3.42 -27.69 -14.90
C GLY A 281 -4.41 -28.67 -14.30
N GLU A 282 -4.36 -29.95 -14.65
CA GLU A 282 -5.24 -30.98 -14.09
C GLU A 282 -4.83 -31.34 -12.65
N SER A 283 -3.53 -31.48 -12.38
CA SER A 283 -3.01 -31.89 -11.07
C SER A 283 -2.95 -30.74 -10.05
N HIS A 284 -2.80 -29.49 -10.52
CA HIS A 284 -2.65 -28.29 -9.69
C HIS A 284 -3.49 -27.10 -10.20
N PRO A 285 -4.82 -27.25 -10.35
CA PRO A 285 -5.66 -26.26 -11.01
C PRO A 285 -5.59 -24.88 -10.33
N ASP A 286 -5.65 -24.83 -8.99
CA ASP A 286 -5.59 -23.57 -8.27
C ASP A 286 -4.24 -22.85 -8.42
N LEU A 287 -3.13 -23.58 -8.44
CA LEU A 287 -1.81 -22.97 -8.64
C LEU A 287 -1.67 -22.44 -10.06
N CYS A 288 -2.18 -23.16 -11.05
CA CYS A 288 -2.22 -22.72 -12.44
C CYS A 288 -3.15 -21.52 -12.67
N ASP A 289 -4.22 -21.38 -11.88
CA ASP A 289 -5.06 -20.17 -11.88
C ASP A 289 -4.25 -18.95 -11.43
N ARG A 290 -3.37 -19.06 -10.38
CA ARG A 290 -2.49 -17.95 -9.97
C ARG A 290 -1.53 -17.56 -11.10
N LEU A 291 -0.90 -18.55 -11.75
CA LEU A 291 -0.04 -18.30 -12.90
C LEU A 291 -0.82 -17.62 -14.04
N ARG A 292 -2.05 -18.07 -14.33
CA ARG A 292 -2.90 -17.47 -15.38
C ARG A 292 -3.11 -15.98 -15.16
N TYR A 293 -3.41 -15.58 -13.93
CA TYR A 293 -3.55 -14.16 -13.59
C TYR A 293 -2.24 -13.40 -13.82
N ILE A 294 -1.12 -13.86 -13.23
CA ILE A 294 0.18 -13.17 -13.31
C ILE A 294 0.65 -13.04 -14.75
N PHE A 295 0.60 -14.12 -15.53
CA PHE A 295 0.99 -14.11 -16.93
C PHE A 295 0.16 -13.11 -17.77
N ASN A 296 -1.16 -13.15 -17.63
CA ASN A 296 -2.04 -12.27 -18.38
C ASN A 296 -1.93 -10.81 -17.94
N ALA A 297 -1.81 -10.53 -16.64
CA ALA A 297 -1.67 -9.17 -16.10
C ALA A 297 -0.33 -8.55 -16.53
N GLN A 298 0.77 -9.32 -16.50
CA GLN A 298 2.08 -8.87 -17.00
C GLN A 298 2.04 -8.52 -18.49
N ASN A 299 1.35 -9.31 -19.32
CA ASN A 299 1.20 -9.02 -20.75
C ASN A 299 0.36 -7.76 -21.01
N ARG A 300 -0.67 -7.49 -20.19
CA ARG A 300 -1.48 -6.27 -20.28
C ARG A 300 -0.76 -5.04 -19.74
N PHE A 301 0.18 -5.23 -18.81
CA PHE A 301 0.91 -4.16 -18.15
C PHE A 301 1.62 -3.21 -19.12
N TYR A 302 2.31 -3.75 -20.13
CA TYR A 302 3.01 -2.93 -21.14
C TYR A 302 2.01 -2.11 -21.98
N LYS A 303 0.86 -2.66 -22.29
CA LYS A 303 -0.22 -1.93 -22.99
C LYS A 303 -0.77 -0.79 -22.12
N MET A 304 -0.85 -1.00 -20.80
CA MET A 304 -1.25 0.03 -19.85
C MET A 304 -0.24 1.18 -19.82
N LEU A 305 1.06 0.90 -19.78
CA LEU A 305 2.11 1.91 -19.82
C LEU A 305 2.06 2.75 -21.11
N GLU A 306 1.92 2.11 -22.26
CA GLU A 306 1.78 2.81 -23.54
C GLU A 306 0.51 3.67 -23.59
N ALA A 307 -0.61 3.16 -23.10
CA ALA A 307 -1.86 3.91 -23.00
C ALA A 307 -1.71 5.12 -22.07
N TRP A 308 -1.05 4.96 -20.92
CA TRP A 308 -0.77 6.06 -19.99
C TRP A 308 0.08 7.17 -20.66
N LYS A 309 1.19 6.79 -21.28
CA LYS A 309 2.09 7.71 -22.02
C LYS A 309 1.35 8.44 -23.16
N ALA A 310 0.42 7.77 -23.82
CA ALA A 310 -0.40 8.35 -24.88
C ALA A 310 -1.58 9.21 -24.37
N GLY A 311 -1.87 9.20 -23.06
CA GLY A 311 -3.05 9.84 -22.49
C GLY A 311 -4.37 9.09 -22.77
N ASN A 312 -4.32 7.82 -23.17
CA ASN A 312 -5.51 6.99 -23.43
C ASN A 312 -5.98 6.37 -22.09
N ILE A 313 -6.60 7.18 -21.26
CA ILE A 313 -7.04 6.79 -19.92
C ILE A 313 -8.18 5.75 -19.97
N GLU A 314 -8.95 5.71 -21.05
CA GLU A 314 -9.97 4.69 -21.30
C GLU A 314 -9.35 3.30 -21.37
N THR A 315 -8.28 3.14 -22.14
CA THR A 315 -7.54 1.88 -22.22
C THR A 315 -6.89 1.51 -20.87
N VAL A 316 -6.33 2.48 -20.16
CA VAL A 316 -5.82 2.25 -18.77
C VAL A 316 -6.92 1.70 -17.89
N GLY A 317 -8.10 2.34 -17.88
CA GLY A 317 -9.26 1.88 -17.11
C GLY A 317 -9.75 0.50 -17.51
N GLN A 318 -9.83 0.20 -18.80
CA GLN A 318 -10.23 -1.13 -19.30
C GLN A 318 -9.27 -2.23 -18.82
N ILE A 319 -7.96 -1.99 -18.89
CA ILE A 319 -6.96 -2.95 -18.40
C ILE A 319 -7.08 -3.11 -16.89
N PHE A 320 -7.26 -2.02 -16.14
CA PHE A 320 -7.47 -2.03 -14.70
C PHE A 320 -8.68 -2.91 -14.31
N ARG A 321 -9.80 -2.81 -15.03
CA ARG A 321 -10.99 -3.66 -14.88
C ARG A 321 -10.71 -5.12 -15.20
N VAL A 322 -10.04 -5.41 -16.32
CA VAL A 322 -9.73 -6.78 -16.71
C VAL A 322 -8.81 -7.46 -15.69
N ASP A 323 -7.84 -6.72 -15.15
CA ASP A 323 -7.00 -7.21 -14.04
C ASP A 323 -7.83 -7.46 -12.78
N GLY A 324 -8.83 -6.62 -12.50
CA GLY A 324 -9.79 -6.84 -11.41
C GLY A 324 -10.59 -8.13 -11.57
N ILE A 325 -11.06 -8.43 -12.78
CA ILE A 325 -11.75 -9.68 -13.09
C ILE A 325 -10.80 -10.89 -12.89
N GLY A 326 -9.54 -10.76 -13.26
CA GLY A 326 -8.51 -11.78 -13.04
C GLY A 326 -8.23 -12.00 -11.53
N LEU A 327 -8.17 -10.93 -10.75
CA LEU A 327 -8.00 -11.00 -9.28
C LEU A 327 -9.18 -11.71 -8.62
N ARG A 328 -10.40 -11.47 -9.10
CA ARG A 328 -11.61 -12.14 -8.62
C ARG A 328 -11.66 -13.62 -9.01
N ASN A 329 -11.48 -13.94 -10.29
CA ASN A 329 -11.79 -15.25 -10.85
C ASN A 329 -10.60 -16.22 -10.82
N ASP A 330 -9.42 -15.76 -11.21
CA ASP A 330 -8.21 -16.59 -11.32
C ASP A 330 -7.39 -16.54 -10.03
N TYR A 331 -7.08 -15.34 -9.53
CA TYR A 331 -6.28 -15.18 -8.32
C TYR A 331 -7.09 -15.45 -7.05
N LYS A 332 -8.41 -15.26 -7.09
CA LYS A 332 -9.37 -15.52 -6.02
C LYS A 332 -8.98 -14.82 -4.70
N ILE A 333 -8.70 -13.52 -4.82
CA ILE A 333 -8.25 -12.67 -3.69
C ILE A 333 -9.24 -11.55 -3.38
N SER A 334 -10.23 -11.30 -4.21
CA SER A 334 -11.24 -10.28 -3.97
C SER A 334 -12.36 -10.80 -3.06
N GLY A 335 -12.75 -9.98 -2.09
CA GLY A 335 -13.83 -10.32 -1.15
C GLY A 335 -15.21 -9.82 -1.61
N PRO A 336 -16.29 -10.32 -1.00
CA PRO A 336 -17.65 -10.00 -1.42
C PRO A 336 -18.02 -8.51 -1.27
N GLU A 337 -17.50 -7.81 -0.26
CA GLU A 337 -17.73 -6.37 -0.07
C GLU A 337 -17.02 -5.55 -1.15
N LEU A 338 -15.79 -5.94 -1.50
CA LEU A 338 -14.99 -5.33 -2.56
C LEU A 338 -15.69 -5.46 -3.91
N GLU A 339 -16.17 -6.67 -4.21
CA GLU A 339 -16.89 -6.95 -5.46
C GLU A 339 -18.24 -6.23 -5.51
N THR A 340 -18.94 -6.10 -4.38
CA THR A 340 -20.18 -5.31 -4.32
C THR A 340 -19.91 -3.86 -4.74
N MET A 341 -18.84 -3.24 -4.24
CA MET A 341 -18.43 -1.89 -4.66
C MET A 341 -18.15 -1.85 -6.18
N CYS A 342 -17.34 -2.78 -6.67
CA CYS A 342 -17.00 -2.87 -8.09
C CYS A 342 -18.25 -3.05 -8.97
N ASP A 343 -19.14 -3.94 -8.60
CA ASP A 343 -20.37 -4.24 -9.37
C ASP A 343 -21.32 -3.03 -9.42
N ILE A 344 -21.42 -2.27 -8.31
CA ILE A 344 -22.22 -1.03 -8.26
C ILE A 344 -21.64 0.00 -9.23
N VAL A 345 -20.35 0.34 -9.10
CA VAL A 345 -19.77 1.43 -9.88
C VAL A 345 -19.64 1.08 -11.36
N ARG A 346 -19.43 -0.19 -11.70
CA ARG A 346 -19.35 -0.68 -13.09
C ARG A 346 -20.57 -0.32 -13.92
N THR A 347 -21.73 -0.19 -13.32
CA THR A 347 -22.97 0.15 -14.02
C THR A 347 -23.12 1.64 -14.35
N VAL A 348 -22.27 2.48 -13.76
CA VAL A 348 -22.40 3.93 -13.91
C VAL A 348 -21.62 4.40 -15.15
N PRO A 349 -22.26 5.13 -16.10
CA PRO A 349 -21.56 5.73 -17.23
C PRO A 349 -20.41 6.64 -16.78
N GLY A 350 -19.26 6.53 -17.44
CA GLY A 350 -18.06 7.30 -17.12
C GLY A 350 -17.12 6.62 -16.14
N VAL A 351 -17.46 5.45 -15.62
CA VAL A 351 -16.49 4.56 -14.91
C VAL A 351 -15.65 3.84 -15.96
N LEU A 352 -14.37 4.19 -16.02
CA LEU A 352 -13.41 3.66 -16.99
C LEU A 352 -12.92 2.26 -16.60
N GLY A 353 -12.78 2.01 -15.31
CA GLY A 353 -12.38 0.72 -14.78
C GLY A 353 -12.39 0.71 -13.25
N GLU A 354 -12.56 -0.48 -12.68
CA GLU A 354 -12.63 -0.70 -11.23
C GLU A 354 -12.05 -2.07 -10.87
N ARG A 355 -11.52 -2.17 -9.64
CA ARG A 355 -11.06 -3.43 -9.04
C ARG A 355 -10.78 -3.28 -7.54
N MET A 356 -10.58 -4.40 -6.86
CA MET A 356 -10.04 -4.41 -5.50
C MET A 356 -8.63 -3.77 -5.43
N LEU A 357 -8.23 -3.27 -4.28
CA LEU A 357 -6.92 -2.68 -4.02
C LEU A 357 -6.15 -3.43 -2.93
N GLY A 358 -4.83 -3.48 -3.09
CA GLY A 358 -3.89 -3.99 -2.09
C GLY A 358 -4.03 -5.49 -1.83
N GLY A 359 -3.98 -5.88 -0.57
CA GLY A 359 -3.94 -7.31 -0.21
C GLY A 359 -5.24 -8.10 -0.42
N GLY A 360 -6.34 -7.46 -0.80
CA GLY A 360 -7.62 -8.12 -1.05
C GLY A 360 -8.38 -8.57 0.20
N ASP A 361 -9.30 -9.50 0.04
CA ASP A 361 -10.30 -10.00 0.98
C ASP A 361 -11.24 -8.92 1.51
N LYS A 362 -10.70 -7.84 2.06
CA LYS A 362 -11.41 -6.73 2.72
C LYS A 362 -10.69 -5.41 2.45
N GLY A 363 -11.26 -4.31 2.91
CA GLY A 363 -10.69 -2.98 2.80
C GLY A 363 -11.33 -2.16 1.69
N ALA A 364 -10.58 -1.78 0.66
CA ALA A 364 -11.07 -0.88 -0.37
C ALA A 364 -10.93 -1.45 -1.79
N SER A 365 -11.87 -1.05 -2.65
CA SER A 365 -11.75 -1.11 -4.10
C SER A 365 -11.37 0.28 -4.65
N GLY A 366 -10.90 0.32 -5.90
CA GLY A 366 -10.58 1.56 -6.58
C GLY A 366 -11.26 1.64 -7.94
N ALA A 367 -11.46 2.87 -8.41
CA ALA A 367 -11.98 3.12 -9.74
C ALA A 367 -11.29 4.33 -10.40
N LEU A 368 -11.16 4.26 -11.71
CA LEU A 368 -10.85 5.40 -12.57
C LEU A 368 -12.17 5.91 -13.15
N VAL A 369 -12.50 7.17 -12.92
CA VAL A 369 -13.81 7.73 -13.23
C VAL A 369 -13.63 9.05 -13.96
N ARG A 370 -14.40 9.29 -15.05
CA ARG A 370 -14.46 10.62 -15.68
C ARG A 370 -14.88 11.67 -14.67
N ALA A 371 -14.24 12.84 -14.70
CA ALA A 371 -14.44 13.86 -13.69
C ALA A 371 -15.92 14.27 -13.56
N GLU A 372 -16.62 14.40 -14.68
CA GLU A 372 -18.05 14.75 -14.73
C GLU A 372 -18.98 13.65 -14.17
N SER A 373 -18.50 12.42 -14.03
CA SER A 373 -19.31 11.28 -13.55
C SER A 373 -19.13 10.96 -12.07
N VAL A 374 -18.20 11.62 -11.40
CA VAL A 374 -17.83 11.29 -10.00
C VAL A 374 -19.04 11.40 -9.05
N GLU A 375 -19.87 12.44 -9.20
CA GLU A 375 -21.05 12.60 -8.34
C GLU A 375 -22.09 11.51 -8.58
N ALA A 376 -22.29 11.10 -9.84
CA ALA A 376 -23.20 9.99 -10.18
C ALA A 376 -22.68 8.67 -9.59
N VAL A 377 -21.37 8.42 -9.62
CA VAL A 377 -20.75 7.24 -8.99
C VAL A 377 -20.95 7.27 -7.49
N LYS A 378 -20.71 8.42 -6.84
CA LYS A 378 -20.94 8.57 -5.41
C LYS A 378 -22.38 8.29 -5.04
N GLN A 379 -23.35 8.85 -5.76
CA GLN A 379 -24.77 8.62 -5.53
C GLN A 379 -25.16 7.15 -5.70
N ALA A 380 -24.61 6.46 -6.70
CA ALA A 380 -24.85 5.04 -6.90
C ALA A 380 -24.33 4.20 -5.70
N VAL A 381 -23.13 4.51 -5.20
CA VAL A 381 -22.56 3.85 -4.02
C VAL A 381 -23.41 4.15 -2.79
N ASP A 382 -23.72 5.41 -2.50
CA ASP A 382 -24.52 5.83 -1.33
C ASP A 382 -25.92 5.20 -1.32
N THR A 383 -26.48 4.92 -2.51
CA THR A 383 -27.80 4.32 -2.63
C THR A 383 -27.79 2.79 -2.51
N ALA A 384 -26.81 2.13 -3.15
CA ALA A 384 -26.84 0.68 -3.33
C ALA A 384 -26.00 -0.08 -2.30
N TYR A 385 -24.86 0.46 -1.90
CA TYR A 385 -23.96 -0.27 -1.00
C TYR A 385 -24.55 -0.49 0.39
N PRO A 386 -25.15 0.48 1.09
CA PRO A 386 -25.79 0.26 2.40
C PRO A 386 -26.93 -0.78 2.37
N ARG A 387 -27.63 -0.88 1.25
CA ARG A 387 -28.71 -1.88 1.07
C ARG A 387 -28.15 -3.28 0.84
N SER A 388 -27.06 -3.37 0.10
CA SER A 388 -26.40 -4.65 -0.22
C SER A 388 -25.53 -5.17 0.92
N ARG A 389 -24.99 -4.26 1.74
CA ARG A 389 -24.08 -4.53 2.86
C ARG A 389 -24.49 -3.73 4.10
N PRO A 390 -25.62 -4.05 4.73
CA PRO A 390 -26.17 -3.26 5.84
C PRO A 390 -25.23 -3.18 7.06
N ASP A 391 -24.41 -4.21 7.32
CA ASP A 391 -23.45 -4.22 8.42
C ASP A 391 -22.34 -3.15 8.30
N PHE A 392 -22.15 -2.62 7.10
CA PHE A 392 -21.14 -1.61 6.79
C PHE A 392 -21.73 -0.26 6.38
N ALA A 393 -23.06 -0.09 6.48
CA ALA A 393 -23.79 1.10 6.04
C ALA A 393 -23.32 2.40 6.69
N GLU A 394 -22.85 2.34 7.93
CA GLU A 394 -22.32 3.51 8.67
C GLU A 394 -20.79 3.63 8.64
N LYS A 395 -20.11 2.69 7.98
CA LYS A 395 -18.63 2.59 8.02
C LYS A 395 -17.97 2.81 6.66
N TYR A 396 -18.70 2.56 5.54
CA TYR A 396 -18.12 2.74 4.21
C TYR A 396 -17.78 4.21 3.93
N ALA A 397 -16.84 4.44 3.03
CA ALA A 397 -16.47 5.78 2.63
C ALA A 397 -16.12 5.87 1.13
N PHE A 398 -16.32 7.06 0.59
CA PHE A 398 -16.02 7.39 -0.80
C PHE A 398 -14.94 8.49 -0.83
N HIS A 399 -13.78 8.20 -1.42
CA HIS A 399 -12.66 9.13 -1.44
C HIS A 399 -12.27 9.48 -2.88
N ILE A 400 -12.24 10.76 -3.19
CA ILE A 400 -11.63 11.27 -4.43
C ILE A 400 -10.17 11.56 -4.09
N CYS A 401 -9.25 11.01 -4.88
CA CYS A 401 -7.81 11.14 -4.62
C CYS A 401 -7.10 11.94 -5.72
N LYS A 402 -6.09 12.70 -5.31
CA LYS A 402 -5.14 13.41 -6.17
C LYS A 402 -3.82 12.65 -6.17
N VAL A 403 -3.09 12.80 -7.29
CA VAL A 403 -1.72 12.27 -7.41
C VAL A 403 -0.74 13.26 -6.77
N VAL A 404 -0.01 12.81 -5.76
CA VAL A 404 0.83 13.66 -4.92
C VAL A 404 2.21 13.05 -4.65
N ASP A 405 3.12 13.87 -4.07
CA ASP A 405 4.40 13.38 -3.55
C ASP A 405 4.20 12.38 -2.40
N GLY A 406 5.06 11.38 -2.36
CA GLY A 406 5.02 10.34 -1.34
C GLY A 406 5.44 10.80 0.05
N VAL A 407 6.57 11.46 0.15
CA VAL A 407 7.17 11.86 1.44
C VAL A 407 7.47 13.36 1.42
N ARG A 408 7.10 14.04 2.51
CA ARG A 408 7.41 15.46 2.71
C ARG A 408 7.75 15.74 4.17
N LEU A 409 8.76 16.58 4.38
CA LEU A 409 9.16 17.09 5.69
C LEU A 409 8.80 18.57 5.79
N TYR A 410 8.24 18.97 6.93
CA TYR A 410 7.91 20.35 7.26
C TYR A 410 8.65 20.74 8.54
N GLU A 411 9.28 21.93 8.52
CA GLU A 411 9.98 22.53 9.63
C GLU A 411 9.36 23.87 10.00
N GLY A 412 9.44 24.26 11.26
CA GLY A 412 8.95 25.55 11.75
C GLY A 412 7.42 25.66 11.86
N LEU A 413 6.70 24.53 11.94
CA LEU A 413 5.24 24.52 12.12
C LEU A 413 4.82 24.17 13.57
N LEU A 414 5.76 23.71 14.42
CA LEU A 414 5.51 23.28 15.80
C LEU A 414 6.11 24.24 16.84
#